data_edb0c6a5ef5f6b2954b10799a1c2d3fb
#
_entry.id   edb0c6a5ef5f6b2954b10799a1c2d3fb
#
_cell.length_a   1.000
_cell.length_b   1.000
_cell.length_c   1.000
_cell.angle_alpha   90.00
_cell.angle_beta   90.00
_cell.angle_gamma   90.00
#
_symmetry.space_group_name_H-M   'P 1'
#
loop_
_entity.id
_entity.type
_entity.pdbx_description
1 polymer ?
#
loop_
_entity_poly.entity_id
_entity_poly.type
_entity_poly.pdbx_seq_one_letter_code
_entity_poly.pdbx_strand_id
1 'polypeptide(L)'
;MNGFAEFPVTLEPSFPQWPEPVVIGFTVYFHDKIGIVAELEKFLQYLDRGDVTEIVFQSGANAAAKQRGKLKPVTSEPLSARHILKLVNHTPLQKLVPSEDGASAPTTARINGTNYVATMARSGEMLMLRVRLGGQNSEPPEVPIGVIGSSKAPEPAHPSLPAKVPSAARKDASYEPPPAAAKAPVAVRAPVVHRPQPVVSYRPPPEASPLADFTRADTPVAAPRVLRSLLERAVAQSASDVHIMSGEPARFRCNGRMMPQGETISDQQAREMIMPLLNERSAEQLDELGYADFACQLEGAGRLRVNVNKQRSGIKGCFRLIMAEPPTLEALGLPHELRQMLNYHQGLVVVSGPNGAGKTTTLAALVDLFNSERSVHIITVEDPVEVIHPIKKSIVSQREIGAHTKGFHAALKGSLREDPDVIAIGELRDRETVEKALEAAETGHLVFATMSTPSGASTIDRLIDMFPPDDQSQVRATLAGVLKFVVSQRLIPREDGDGRVVAVELLTGGMALWTLIRDDKLFQLPSLLQRGRAFGMIRIEDSLNELLSAGTISMETAKMFADDPRVIGSAEPVQATTPRDSEAGRKGAMRNLFSKKGG
;
A
#
# COMPACT_ATOMS: atom_id res chain seq x y z
N MET A 1 -17.10 -42.21 -60.93
CA MET A 1 -16.45 -43.52 -60.66
C MET A 1 -15.45 -43.29 -59.56
N ASN A 2 -15.85 -43.61 -58.37
CA ASN A 2 -15.24 -44.56 -57.40
C ASN A 2 -13.80 -44.18 -56.98
N GLY A 3 -13.48 -43.93 -55.75
CA GLY A 3 -13.72 -44.77 -54.63
C GLY A 3 -13.32 -44.07 -53.31
N PHE A 4 -14.17 -44.29 -52.36
CA PHE A 4 -13.93 -44.02 -50.95
C PHE A 4 -13.00 -45.10 -50.38
N ALA A 5 -11.99 -44.70 -49.65
CA ALA A 5 -11.23 -45.56 -48.75
C ALA A 5 -11.50 -45.11 -47.32
N GLU A 6 -12.26 -45.90 -46.60
CA GLU A 6 -12.48 -45.81 -45.16
C GLU A 6 -11.22 -46.30 -44.44
N PHE A 7 -10.73 -45.49 -43.47
CA PHE A 7 -9.81 -45.96 -42.43
C PHE A 7 -10.53 -45.88 -41.08
N PRO A 8 -10.60 -46.97 -40.32
CA PRO A 8 -11.14 -46.93 -38.98
C PRO A 8 -10.09 -46.42 -38.02
N VAL A 9 -10.33 -45.26 -37.43
CA VAL A 9 -9.55 -44.75 -36.29
C VAL A 9 -10.30 -45.12 -35.02
N THR A 10 -9.88 -46.19 -34.37
CA THR A 10 -10.21 -46.47 -32.97
C THR A 10 -9.33 -45.58 -32.11
N LEU A 11 -9.89 -44.51 -31.56
CA LEU A 11 -9.30 -43.71 -30.51
C LEU A 11 -9.74 -44.25 -29.16
N GLU A 12 -8.88 -45.00 -28.48
CA GLU A 12 -8.97 -45.19 -27.04
C GLU A 12 -8.64 -43.86 -26.36
N PRO A 13 -9.43 -43.37 -25.40
CA PRO A 13 -9.09 -42.20 -24.63
C PRO A 13 -8.04 -42.58 -23.56
N SER A 14 -6.78 -42.35 -23.84
CA SER A 14 -5.73 -42.32 -22.80
C SER A 14 -5.97 -41.11 -21.91
N PHE A 15 -6.50 -41.35 -20.72
CA PHE A 15 -6.52 -40.33 -19.65
C PHE A 15 -5.09 -39.99 -19.22
N PRO A 16 -4.71 -38.70 -19.19
CA PRO A 16 -3.43 -38.33 -18.65
C PRO A 16 -3.41 -38.65 -17.15
N GLN A 17 -2.38 -39.37 -16.72
CA GLN A 17 -2.07 -39.55 -15.30
C GLN A 17 -1.80 -38.15 -14.69
N TRP A 18 -2.61 -37.83 -13.69
CA TRP A 18 -2.46 -36.59 -12.93
C TRP A 18 -1.17 -36.67 -12.09
N PRO A 19 -0.33 -35.61 -12.07
CA PRO A 19 0.77 -35.53 -11.13
C PRO A 19 0.24 -35.53 -9.70
N GLU A 20 1.04 -36.02 -8.76
CA GLU A 20 0.76 -36.01 -7.33
C GLU A 20 0.24 -34.63 -6.86
N PRO A 21 -0.62 -34.57 -5.82
CA PRO A 21 -1.28 -33.34 -5.44
C PRO A 21 -0.24 -32.30 -5.04
N VAL A 22 -0.02 -31.34 -5.93
CA VAL A 22 0.63 -30.09 -5.59
C VAL A 22 -0.24 -29.44 -4.53
N VAL A 23 0.27 -29.29 -3.32
CA VAL A 23 -0.34 -28.49 -2.26
C VAL A 23 -0.36 -27.04 -2.78
N ILE A 24 -1.43 -26.67 -3.46
CA ILE A 24 -1.65 -25.30 -3.85
C ILE A 24 -2.07 -24.60 -2.56
N GLY A 25 -1.15 -23.83 -1.97
CA GLY A 25 -1.44 -22.96 -0.86
C GLY A 25 -2.48 -21.93 -1.28
N PHE A 26 -3.75 -22.16 -0.96
CA PHE A 26 -4.78 -21.15 -1.10
C PHE A 26 -4.76 -20.26 0.14
N THR A 27 -4.07 -19.14 0.06
CA THR A 27 -4.28 -18.02 0.96
C THR A 27 -5.65 -17.45 0.64
N VAL A 28 -6.61 -17.63 1.53
CA VAL A 28 -7.97 -17.13 1.37
C VAL A 28 -7.96 -15.62 1.64
N TYR A 29 -7.73 -14.80 0.60
CA TYR A 29 -7.90 -13.35 0.66
C TYR A 29 -9.37 -13.01 0.45
N PHE A 30 -9.99 -12.44 1.49
CA PHE A 30 -11.37 -11.95 1.45
C PHE A 30 -11.40 -10.54 0.86
N HIS A 31 -11.74 -10.41 -0.43
CA HIS A 31 -12.13 -9.16 -1.05
C HIS A 31 -13.58 -9.26 -1.52
N ASP A 32 -14.34 -8.27 -1.09
CA ASP A 32 -15.70 -7.84 -1.47
C ASP A 32 -16.71 -8.81 -2.12
N LYS A 33 -17.90 -8.69 -1.59
CA LYS A 33 -19.23 -9.30 -1.78
C LYS A 33 -19.51 -10.28 -2.94
N ILE A 34 -18.85 -10.19 -4.08
CA ILE A 34 -18.99 -11.13 -5.22
C ILE A 34 -18.03 -12.31 -5.08
N GLY A 35 -16.89 -12.14 -4.41
CA GLY A 35 -15.86 -13.16 -4.21
C GLY A 35 -16.24 -14.27 -3.23
N ILE A 36 -17.11 -14.00 -2.26
CA ILE A 36 -17.39 -14.91 -1.13
C ILE A 36 -18.23 -16.12 -1.55
N VAL A 37 -19.20 -15.93 -2.44
CA VAL A 37 -20.00 -17.05 -2.99
C VAL A 37 -19.09 -17.93 -3.85
N ALA A 38 -18.22 -17.34 -4.64
CA ALA A 38 -17.25 -18.06 -5.46
C ALA A 38 -16.22 -18.86 -4.62
N GLU A 39 -15.96 -18.47 -3.38
CA GLU A 39 -15.05 -19.20 -2.49
C GLU A 39 -15.68 -20.44 -1.86
N LEU A 40 -16.92 -20.37 -1.38
CA LEU A 40 -17.64 -21.54 -0.92
C LEU A 40 -17.79 -22.57 -2.05
N GLU A 41 -18.10 -22.11 -3.26
CA GLU A 41 -18.23 -22.95 -4.45
C GLU A 41 -16.96 -23.71 -4.78
N LYS A 42 -15.79 -23.10 -4.63
CA LYS A 42 -14.50 -23.78 -4.82
C LYS A 42 -14.33 -24.97 -3.87
N PHE A 43 -14.80 -24.84 -2.63
CA PHE A 43 -14.79 -25.96 -1.69
C PHE A 43 -15.84 -27.00 -2.06
N LEU A 44 -17.04 -26.60 -2.49
CA LEU A 44 -18.10 -27.51 -2.87
C LEU A 44 -17.74 -28.39 -4.08
N GLN A 45 -16.88 -27.89 -5.00
CA GLN A 45 -16.33 -28.68 -6.11
C GLN A 45 -15.55 -29.92 -5.67
N TYR A 46 -15.05 -29.98 -4.43
CA TYR A 46 -14.44 -31.20 -3.91
C TYR A 46 -15.46 -32.34 -3.72
N LEU A 47 -16.75 -32.00 -3.45
CA LEU A 47 -17.82 -33.00 -3.31
C LEU A 47 -18.22 -33.60 -4.65
N ASP A 48 -17.93 -32.95 -5.76
CA ASP A 48 -18.18 -33.50 -7.11
C ASP A 48 -17.20 -34.66 -7.45
N ARG A 49 -16.11 -34.78 -6.67
CA ARG A 49 -15.22 -35.94 -6.76
C ARG A 49 -15.87 -37.12 -6.06
N GLY A 50 -16.17 -38.18 -6.76
CA GLY A 50 -16.91 -39.34 -6.27
C GLY A 50 -16.31 -40.06 -5.05
N ASP A 51 -15.11 -39.69 -4.60
CA ASP A 51 -14.44 -40.26 -3.44
C ASP A 51 -14.46 -39.34 -2.20
N VAL A 52 -15.01 -38.11 -2.30
CA VAL A 52 -15.19 -37.15 -1.19
C VAL A 52 -16.65 -37.15 -0.75
N THR A 53 -16.87 -37.46 0.53
CA THR A 53 -18.23 -37.60 1.08
C THR A 53 -18.69 -36.38 1.88
N GLU A 54 -17.75 -35.56 2.40
CA GLU A 54 -18.07 -34.46 3.30
C GLU A 54 -16.93 -33.43 3.28
N ILE A 55 -17.27 -32.14 3.43
CA ILE A 55 -16.32 -31.08 3.73
C ILE A 55 -16.65 -30.53 5.11
N VAL A 56 -15.60 -30.35 5.92
CA VAL A 56 -15.69 -29.84 7.29
C VAL A 56 -14.89 -28.56 7.42
N PHE A 57 -15.52 -27.51 7.90
CA PHE A 57 -14.92 -26.24 8.29
C PHE A 57 -15.05 -26.11 9.80
N GLN A 58 -13.94 -25.96 10.50
CA GLN A 58 -13.92 -25.82 11.96
C GLN A 58 -13.02 -24.66 12.36
N SER A 59 -13.47 -23.84 13.30
CA SER A 59 -12.65 -22.76 13.86
C SER A 59 -11.42 -23.33 14.56
N GLY A 60 -10.25 -22.73 14.28
CA GLY A 60 -8.97 -23.18 14.82
C GLY A 60 -8.35 -24.38 14.08
N ALA A 61 -8.99 -24.87 13.03
CA ALA A 61 -8.48 -25.98 12.22
C ALA A 61 -8.56 -25.65 10.71
N ASN A 62 -7.77 -26.35 9.92
CA ASN A 62 -7.84 -26.27 8.45
C ASN A 62 -9.17 -26.85 7.96
N ALA A 63 -9.75 -26.27 6.91
CA ALA A 63 -10.86 -26.92 6.22
C ALA A 63 -10.39 -28.30 5.72
N ALA A 64 -11.22 -29.31 5.85
CA ALA A 64 -10.87 -30.68 5.50
C ALA A 64 -11.97 -31.38 4.67
N ALA A 65 -11.54 -32.13 3.67
CA ALA A 65 -12.41 -33.03 2.89
C ALA A 65 -12.30 -34.45 3.42
N LYS A 66 -13.45 -35.13 3.63
CA LYS A 66 -13.49 -36.52 4.06
C LYS A 66 -13.43 -37.43 2.82
N GLN A 67 -12.25 -37.97 2.56
CA GLN A 67 -11.96 -38.84 1.43
C GLN A 67 -11.73 -40.28 1.92
N ARG A 68 -12.52 -41.23 1.45
CA ARG A 68 -12.45 -42.65 1.87
C ARG A 68 -12.42 -42.83 3.39
N GLY A 69 -13.26 -42.05 4.11
CA GLY A 69 -13.37 -42.10 5.57
C GLY A 69 -12.30 -41.35 6.37
N LYS A 70 -11.26 -40.82 5.73
CA LYS A 70 -10.21 -40.02 6.38
C LYS A 70 -10.34 -38.53 6.04
N LEU A 71 -10.15 -37.66 7.04
CA LEU A 71 -10.11 -36.20 6.83
C LEU A 71 -8.73 -35.81 6.27
N LYS A 72 -8.73 -35.10 5.14
CA LYS A 72 -7.54 -34.53 4.53
C LYS A 72 -7.69 -33.01 4.49
N PRO A 73 -6.71 -32.23 4.94
CA PRO A 73 -6.79 -30.78 4.88
C PRO A 73 -6.85 -30.29 3.43
N VAL A 74 -7.72 -29.31 3.17
CA VAL A 74 -7.90 -28.65 1.86
C VAL A 74 -7.49 -27.17 1.91
N THR A 75 -7.16 -26.64 3.10
CA THR A 75 -6.52 -25.34 3.27
C THR A 75 -5.18 -25.51 3.98
N SER A 76 -4.23 -24.59 3.72
CA SER A 76 -2.92 -24.56 4.38
C SER A 76 -2.96 -23.92 5.77
N GLU A 77 -3.99 -23.09 6.04
CA GLU A 77 -4.12 -22.32 7.28
C GLU A 77 -5.41 -22.65 8.03
N PRO A 78 -5.40 -22.56 9.39
CA PRO A 78 -6.59 -22.73 10.21
C PRO A 78 -7.62 -21.63 9.95
N LEU A 79 -8.89 -22.00 9.91
CA LEU A 79 -9.99 -21.06 9.76
C LEU A 79 -10.39 -20.44 11.10
N SER A 80 -10.66 -19.14 11.15
CA SER A 80 -11.32 -18.51 12.29
C SER A 80 -12.85 -18.64 12.18
N ALA A 81 -13.58 -18.45 13.29
CA ALA A 81 -15.03 -18.39 13.30
C ALA A 81 -15.56 -17.32 12.32
N ARG A 82 -14.87 -16.17 12.22
CA ARG A 82 -15.19 -15.12 11.23
C ARG A 82 -15.06 -15.60 9.79
N HIS A 83 -14.10 -16.45 9.49
CA HIS A 83 -13.93 -17.02 8.15
C HIS A 83 -15.12 -17.92 7.80
N ILE A 84 -15.56 -18.79 8.73
CA ILE A 84 -16.71 -19.67 8.52
C ILE A 84 -18.01 -18.86 8.34
N LEU A 85 -18.23 -17.81 9.16
CA LEU A 85 -19.38 -16.92 8.99
C LEU A 85 -19.38 -16.20 7.65
N LYS A 86 -18.22 -15.77 7.16
CA LYS A 86 -18.10 -15.15 5.84
C LYS A 86 -18.42 -16.14 4.71
N LEU A 87 -17.96 -17.39 4.80
CA LEU A 87 -18.25 -18.43 3.79
C LEU A 87 -19.74 -18.69 3.64
N VAL A 88 -20.53 -18.61 4.70
CA VAL A 88 -21.98 -18.84 4.67
C VAL A 88 -22.81 -17.57 4.43
N ASN A 89 -22.23 -16.40 4.65
CA ASN A 89 -22.90 -15.12 4.46
C ASN A 89 -23.34 -14.96 2.98
N HIS A 90 -24.52 -14.42 2.75
CA HIS A 90 -25.15 -14.30 1.43
C HIS A 90 -25.41 -15.62 0.69
N THR A 91 -25.30 -16.77 1.38
CA THR A 91 -25.70 -18.07 0.85
C THR A 91 -26.94 -18.59 1.58
N PRO A 92 -27.66 -19.59 1.03
CA PRO A 92 -28.76 -20.22 1.75
C PRO A 92 -28.35 -20.86 3.09
N LEU A 93 -27.05 -21.11 3.30
CA LEU A 93 -26.50 -21.67 4.54
C LEU A 93 -26.42 -20.66 5.69
N GLN A 94 -26.57 -19.36 5.43
CA GLN A 94 -26.59 -18.32 6.46
C GLN A 94 -27.65 -18.55 7.54
N LYS A 95 -28.79 -19.14 7.16
CA LYS A 95 -29.89 -19.47 8.08
C LYS A 95 -29.55 -20.59 9.07
N LEU A 96 -28.44 -21.31 8.87
CA LEU A 96 -28.00 -22.38 9.75
C LEU A 96 -27.14 -21.89 10.91
N VAL A 97 -26.72 -20.63 10.91
CA VAL A 97 -25.86 -20.07 11.96
C VAL A 97 -26.63 -20.05 13.29
N PRO A 98 -26.23 -20.87 14.29
CA PRO A 98 -26.91 -20.87 15.58
C PRO A 98 -26.70 -19.54 16.32
N SER A 99 -27.75 -19.01 16.94
CA SER A 99 -27.69 -17.84 17.83
C SER A 99 -27.12 -18.18 19.20
N GLU A 100 -27.29 -19.43 19.65
CA GLU A 100 -26.84 -19.98 20.93
C GLU A 100 -25.98 -21.21 20.71
N ASP A 101 -25.36 -21.71 21.79
CA ASP A 101 -24.59 -22.95 21.75
C ASP A 101 -25.50 -24.13 21.39
N GLY A 102 -25.07 -24.93 20.43
CA GLY A 102 -25.84 -26.06 19.93
C GLY A 102 -25.56 -26.34 18.45
N ALA A 103 -26.26 -27.30 17.90
CA ALA A 103 -26.17 -27.68 16.48
C ALA A 103 -27.49 -27.46 15.76
N SER A 104 -27.42 -26.91 14.55
CA SER A 104 -28.59 -26.81 13.67
C SER A 104 -29.03 -28.19 13.18
N ALA A 105 -30.33 -28.35 12.93
CA ALA A 105 -30.81 -29.53 12.21
C ALA A 105 -30.19 -29.59 10.79
N PRO A 106 -29.94 -30.81 10.25
CA PRO A 106 -29.48 -30.94 8.87
C PRO A 106 -30.47 -30.28 7.91
N THR A 107 -30.00 -29.35 7.12
CA THR A 107 -30.85 -28.57 6.21
C THR A 107 -30.34 -28.72 4.79
N THR A 108 -31.26 -28.93 3.85
CA THR A 108 -30.92 -28.97 2.43
C THR A 108 -30.91 -27.55 1.86
N ALA A 109 -29.78 -27.17 1.25
CA ALA A 109 -29.61 -25.90 0.56
C ALA A 109 -29.27 -26.15 -0.91
N ARG A 110 -29.85 -25.36 -1.81
CA ARG A 110 -29.54 -25.41 -3.24
C ARG A 110 -28.56 -24.30 -3.58
N ILE A 111 -27.37 -24.66 -4.05
CA ILE A 111 -26.32 -23.73 -4.46
C ILE A 111 -25.93 -24.10 -5.90
N ASN A 112 -25.99 -23.15 -6.83
CA ASN A 112 -25.70 -23.34 -8.26
C ASN A 112 -26.38 -24.55 -8.90
N GLY A 113 -27.65 -24.76 -8.55
CA GLY A 113 -28.43 -25.86 -9.10
C GLY A 113 -28.23 -27.22 -8.42
N THR A 114 -27.21 -27.40 -7.59
CA THR A 114 -26.88 -28.62 -6.86
C THR A 114 -27.43 -28.56 -5.43
N ASN A 115 -27.99 -29.66 -4.94
CA ASN A 115 -28.50 -29.76 -3.57
C ASN A 115 -27.40 -30.25 -2.64
N TYR A 116 -27.19 -29.53 -1.54
CA TYR A 116 -26.25 -29.87 -0.47
C TYR A 116 -27.01 -30.02 0.84
N VAL A 117 -26.59 -30.96 1.68
CA VAL A 117 -27.04 -31.07 3.07
C VAL A 117 -25.98 -30.52 3.97
N ALA A 118 -26.33 -29.49 4.76
CA ALA A 118 -25.40 -28.84 5.65
C ALA A 118 -25.90 -28.82 7.10
N THR A 119 -24.97 -28.88 8.04
CA THR A 119 -25.20 -28.71 9.48
C THR A 119 -24.17 -27.71 10.03
N MET A 120 -24.58 -26.84 10.94
CA MET A 120 -23.71 -25.94 11.64
C MET A 120 -23.85 -26.10 13.14
N ALA A 121 -22.72 -26.15 13.85
CA ALA A 121 -22.69 -26.23 15.30
C ALA A 121 -21.88 -25.06 15.87
N ARG A 122 -22.31 -24.55 17.02
CA ARG A 122 -21.64 -23.51 17.79
C ARG A 122 -21.34 -23.98 19.21
N SER A 123 -20.17 -23.66 19.75
CA SER A 123 -19.82 -23.84 21.15
C SER A 123 -18.93 -22.67 21.58
N GLY A 124 -19.50 -21.70 22.30
CA GLY A 124 -18.87 -20.42 22.61
C GLY A 124 -18.48 -19.64 21.34
N GLU A 125 -17.19 -19.34 21.19
CA GLU A 125 -16.65 -18.68 19.99
C GLU A 125 -16.31 -19.66 18.85
N MET A 126 -16.41 -20.97 19.09
CA MET A 126 -16.08 -21.98 18.08
C MET A 126 -17.29 -22.27 17.18
N LEU A 127 -17.02 -22.35 15.88
CA LEU A 127 -18.01 -22.73 14.85
C LEU A 127 -17.51 -23.93 14.05
N MET A 128 -18.43 -24.81 13.70
CA MET A 128 -18.19 -25.95 12.80
C MET A 128 -19.31 -26.03 11.76
N LEU A 129 -18.94 -26.02 10.49
CA LEU A 129 -19.85 -26.25 9.36
C LEU A 129 -19.46 -27.55 8.66
N ARG A 130 -20.44 -28.41 8.41
CA ARG A 130 -20.29 -29.63 7.62
C ARG A 130 -21.21 -29.57 6.41
N VAL A 131 -20.69 -29.90 5.24
CA VAL A 131 -21.45 -29.90 3.98
C VAL A 131 -21.24 -31.21 3.25
N ARG A 132 -22.34 -31.80 2.77
CA ARG A 132 -22.39 -33.05 1.97
C ARG A 132 -23.22 -32.84 0.71
N LEU A 133 -22.99 -33.66 -0.31
CA LEU A 133 -23.83 -33.66 -1.49
C LEU A 133 -25.23 -34.26 -1.15
N GLY A 134 -26.32 -33.59 -1.55
CA GLY A 134 -27.69 -34.08 -1.36
C GLY A 134 -28.00 -35.20 -2.33
N GLY A 135 -28.44 -36.35 -1.82
CA GLY A 135 -28.81 -37.52 -2.65
C GLY A 135 -28.06 -38.80 -2.31
N GLN A 136 -27.05 -38.77 -1.47
CA GLN A 136 -26.43 -39.99 -0.93
C GLN A 136 -27.19 -40.44 0.33
N ASN A 137 -27.88 -41.57 0.24
CA ASN A 137 -28.49 -42.25 1.39
C ASN A 137 -27.39 -42.61 2.41
N SER A 138 -27.33 -41.88 3.50
CA SER A 138 -26.59 -42.25 4.69
C SER A 138 -27.29 -41.67 5.91
N GLU A 139 -27.50 -42.51 6.91
CA GLU A 139 -28.08 -42.19 8.22
C GLU A 139 -27.62 -40.85 8.77
N PRO A 140 -28.50 -40.11 9.49
CA PRO A 140 -28.09 -38.87 10.15
C PRO A 140 -26.90 -39.19 11.06
N PRO A 141 -25.82 -38.39 11.03
CA PRO A 141 -24.69 -38.64 11.88
C PRO A 141 -25.15 -38.45 13.33
N GLU A 142 -24.97 -39.45 14.14
CA GLU A 142 -24.93 -39.29 15.58
C GLU A 142 -23.86 -38.20 15.86
N VAL A 143 -24.31 -37.13 16.45
CA VAL A 143 -23.42 -36.09 16.96
C VAL A 143 -22.83 -36.67 18.25
N PRO A 144 -21.56 -37.08 18.29
CA PRO A 144 -20.93 -37.30 19.56
C PRO A 144 -20.77 -35.93 20.19
N ILE A 145 -21.59 -35.57 21.13
CA ILE A 145 -21.30 -34.56 22.12
C ILE A 145 -20.16 -35.12 22.97
N GLY A 146 -19.01 -35.27 22.38
CA GLY A 146 -17.77 -35.52 23.05
C GLY A 146 -17.38 -34.21 23.73
N VAL A 147 -17.70 -34.11 24.98
CA VAL A 147 -17.08 -33.17 25.94
C VAL A 147 -15.57 -33.21 25.67
N ILE A 148 -15.05 -32.19 25.04
CA ILE A 148 -13.60 -31.96 25.00
C ILE A 148 -13.25 -31.53 26.43
N GLY A 149 -12.89 -32.53 27.23
CA GLY A 149 -12.31 -32.33 28.53
C GLY A 149 -11.08 -31.44 28.38
N SER A 150 -11.00 -30.46 29.26
CA SER A 150 -9.83 -29.64 29.46
C SER A 150 -8.61 -30.53 29.71
N SER A 151 -7.83 -30.82 28.68
CA SER A 151 -6.48 -31.34 28.85
C SER A 151 -5.61 -30.18 29.24
N LYS A 152 -5.30 -30.07 30.51
CA LYS A 152 -4.21 -29.28 31.04
C LYS A 152 -2.98 -29.48 30.17
N ALA A 153 -2.46 -28.40 29.62
CA ALA A 153 -1.16 -28.39 28.96
C ALA A 153 -0.09 -28.88 29.92
N PRO A 154 0.81 -29.77 29.53
CA PRO A 154 1.94 -30.11 30.35
C PRO A 154 2.89 -28.92 30.47
N GLU A 155 3.22 -28.58 31.69
CA GLU A 155 4.23 -27.61 32.10
C GLU A 155 5.58 -27.98 31.45
N PRO A 156 6.33 -27.05 30.83
CA PRO A 156 7.64 -27.37 30.25
C PRO A 156 8.63 -27.71 31.38
N ALA A 157 9.10 -28.93 31.39
CA ALA A 157 10.16 -29.38 32.25
C ALA A 157 11.46 -28.62 31.92
N HIS A 158 12.01 -27.93 32.93
CA HIS A 158 13.35 -27.35 32.86
C HIS A 158 14.39 -28.43 32.65
N PRO A 159 15.29 -28.32 31.65
CA PRO A 159 16.44 -29.24 31.60
C PRO A 159 17.47 -28.84 32.66
N SER A 160 17.72 -29.75 33.54
CA SER A 160 18.83 -29.72 34.50
C SER A 160 20.17 -29.76 33.81
N LEU A 161 21.07 -28.88 34.23
CA LEU A 161 22.46 -28.77 33.75
C LEU A 161 23.23 -30.09 34.01
N PRO A 162 23.99 -30.61 33.03
CA PRO A 162 24.92 -31.70 33.30
C PRO A 162 26.24 -31.18 33.88
N ALA A 163 26.77 -32.00 34.78
CA ALA A 163 27.98 -31.80 35.55
C ALA A 163 29.25 -31.68 34.70
N LYS A 164 30.24 -31.05 35.30
CA LYS A 164 31.64 -30.83 34.91
C LYS A 164 32.29 -32.02 34.19
N VAL A 165 32.90 -31.76 33.04
CA VAL A 165 33.87 -32.64 32.38
C VAL A 165 35.29 -32.04 32.55
N PRO A 166 36.32 -32.86 32.83
CA PRO A 166 37.65 -32.37 33.20
C PRO A 166 38.48 -31.89 31.99
N SER A 167 39.28 -30.88 32.29
CA SER A 167 40.30 -30.29 31.41
C SER A 167 41.32 -31.33 30.99
N ALA A 168 41.49 -31.53 29.67
CA ALA A 168 42.66 -32.18 29.08
C ALA A 168 43.38 -31.20 28.14
N ALA A 169 44.63 -30.95 28.46
CA ALA A 169 45.55 -30.11 27.72
C ALA A 169 45.70 -30.54 26.26
N ARG A 170 45.58 -29.63 25.34
CA ARG A 170 46.01 -29.81 23.94
C ARG A 170 47.24 -28.97 23.67
N LYS A 171 48.26 -29.71 23.23
CA LYS A 171 49.56 -29.24 22.76
C LYS A 171 49.40 -28.43 21.46
N ASP A 172 50.31 -27.46 21.34
CA ASP A 172 50.52 -26.59 20.17
C ASP A 172 50.64 -27.39 18.87
N ALA A 173 49.86 -27.00 17.86
CA ALA A 173 50.12 -27.32 16.46
C ALA A 173 50.26 -26.00 15.70
N SER A 174 51.48 -25.71 15.31
CA SER A 174 51.89 -24.61 14.46
C SER A 174 51.24 -24.71 13.08
N TYR A 175 50.51 -23.68 12.70
CA TYR A 175 49.91 -23.52 11.38
C TYR A 175 50.91 -22.83 10.46
N GLU A 176 51.35 -23.55 9.45
CA GLU A 176 52.18 -23.04 8.33
C GLU A 176 51.24 -22.61 7.19
N PRO A 177 51.32 -21.36 6.68
CA PRO A 177 50.46 -20.93 5.58
C PRO A 177 50.99 -21.46 4.24
N PRO A 178 50.09 -21.81 3.28
CA PRO A 178 50.50 -22.28 1.95
C PRO A 178 51.14 -21.17 1.11
N PRO A 179 52.05 -21.52 0.17
CA PRO A 179 52.81 -20.54 -0.60
C PRO A 179 51.94 -19.75 -1.58
N ALA A 180 52.26 -18.45 -1.71
CA ALA A 180 51.57 -17.50 -2.56
C ALA A 180 51.67 -17.90 -4.06
N ALA A 181 50.53 -18.07 -4.70
CA ALA A 181 50.40 -18.27 -6.13
C ALA A 181 50.81 -16.99 -6.90
N ALA A 182 51.70 -17.17 -7.87
CA ALA A 182 52.22 -16.12 -8.72
C ALA A 182 51.13 -15.42 -9.53
N LYS A 183 51.11 -14.08 -9.49
CA LYS A 183 50.20 -13.22 -10.26
C LYS A 183 50.52 -13.33 -11.75
N ALA A 184 49.55 -13.81 -12.55
CA ALA A 184 49.59 -13.71 -14.01
C ALA A 184 49.37 -12.24 -14.44
N PRO A 185 49.99 -11.77 -15.55
CA PRO A 185 49.86 -10.38 -15.99
C PRO A 185 48.47 -10.07 -16.50
N VAL A 186 47.89 -8.95 -16.02
CA VAL A 186 46.61 -8.43 -16.46
C VAL A 186 46.75 -7.88 -17.88
N ALA A 187 46.09 -8.51 -18.83
CA ALA A 187 45.99 -8.01 -20.21
C ALA A 187 45.08 -6.75 -20.21
N VAL A 188 45.68 -5.62 -20.58
CA VAL A 188 44.94 -4.36 -20.82
C VAL A 188 44.08 -4.55 -22.06
N ARG A 189 42.75 -4.61 -21.89
CA ARG A 189 41.78 -4.57 -23.00
C ARG A 189 41.74 -3.18 -23.61
N ALA A 190 41.94 -3.13 -24.93
CA ALA A 190 41.76 -1.92 -25.72
C ALA A 190 40.29 -1.41 -25.66
N PRO A 191 40.05 -0.10 -25.79
CA PRO A 191 38.72 0.47 -25.71
C PRO A 191 37.84 -0.06 -26.85
N VAL A 192 36.64 -0.56 -26.49
CA VAL A 192 35.64 -1.01 -27.45
C VAL A 192 35.06 0.23 -28.13
N VAL A 193 35.37 0.44 -29.39
CA VAL A 193 34.75 1.45 -30.25
C VAL A 193 33.32 0.97 -30.57
N HIS A 194 32.32 1.57 -29.96
CA HIS A 194 30.92 1.35 -30.33
C HIS A 194 30.68 1.87 -31.76
N ARG A 195 30.47 0.96 -32.70
CA ARG A 195 29.87 1.31 -33.99
C ARG A 195 28.42 1.70 -33.75
N PRO A 196 27.92 2.83 -34.28
CA PRO A 196 26.51 3.17 -34.19
C PRO A 196 25.70 2.09 -34.92
N GLN A 197 24.71 1.52 -34.23
CA GLN A 197 23.76 0.60 -34.83
C GLN A 197 22.87 1.36 -35.80
N PRO A 198 22.44 0.75 -36.92
CA PRO A 198 21.54 1.41 -37.88
C PRO A 198 20.22 1.73 -37.16
N VAL A 199 19.80 2.98 -37.28
CA VAL A 199 18.49 3.43 -36.80
C VAL A 199 17.42 2.65 -37.57
N VAL A 200 16.76 1.71 -36.89
CA VAL A 200 15.61 1.01 -37.45
C VAL A 200 14.47 2.04 -37.52
N SER A 201 14.14 2.48 -38.74
CA SER A 201 12.97 3.34 -38.93
C SER A 201 11.70 2.58 -38.54
N TYR A 202 11.07 3.00 -37.43
CA TYR A 202 9.77 2.48 -37.01
C TYR A 202 8.72 2.85 -38.07
N ARG A 203 8.16 1.84 -38.71
CA ARG A 203 6.98 2.00 -39.56
C ARG A 203 5.77 1.64 -38.70
N PRO A 204 4.86 2.58 -38.39
CA PRO A 204 3.68 2.27 -37.61
C PRO A 204 2.84 1.21 -38.35
N PRO A 205 2.24 0.24 -37.65
CA PRO A 205 1.29 -0.69 -38.24
C PRO A 205 0.06 0.06 -38.75
N PRO A 206 -0.63 -0.47 -39.78
CA PRO A 206 -1.85 0.14 -40.29
C PRO A 206 -2.92 0.21 -39.22
N GLU A 207 -3.67 1.30 -39.23
CA GLU A 207 -4.76 1.61 -38.30
C GLU A 207 -5.66 0.40 -38.06
N ALA A 208 -5.64 -0.11 -36.85
CA ALA A 208 -6.72 -0.91 -36.28
C ALA A 208 -6.61 -0.95 -34.77
N SER A 209 -7.60 -0.40 -34.14
CA SER A 209 -8.09 -0.78 -32.81
C SER A 209 -8.18 0.32 -31.78
N PRO A 210 -9.14 0.18 -30.89
CA PRO A 210 -9.71 1.24 -30.06
C PRO A 210 -8.80 1.60 -28.89
N LEU A 211 -7.66 2.22 -29.17
CA LEU A 211 -6.88 2.98 -28.18
C LEU A 211 -7.51 4.34 -27.88
N ALA A 212 -8.61 4.67 -28.60
CA ALA A 212 -9.28 5.96 -28.49
C ALA A 212 -9.92 6.24 -27.13
N ASP A 213 -10.11 5.24 -26.28
CA ASP A 213 -10.73 5.42 -24.96
C ASP A 213 -9.76 5.85 -23.86
N PHE A 214 -8.44 5.69 -24.05
CA PHE A 214 -7.46 6.06 -23.01
C PHE A 214 -7.21 7.57 -22.91
N THR A 215 -7.51 8.34 -23.95
CA THR A 215 -7.31 9.81 -23.98
C THR A 215 -8.49 10.60 -23.39
N ARG A 216 -9.63 9.94 -23.09
CA ARG A 216 -10.84 10.62 -22.60
C ARG A 216 -10.77 11.09 -21.16
N ALA A 217 -9.92 10.52 -20.31
CA ALA A 217 -9.81 10.90 -18.90
C ALA A 217 -9.31 12.36 -18.70
N ASP A 218 -8.53 12.87 -19.64
CA ASP A 218 -7.93 14.22 -19.58
C ASP A 218 -8.58 15.24 -20.50
N THR A 219 -9.59 14.84 -21.28
CA THR A 219 -10.34 15.80 -22.11
C THR A 219 -11.23 16.65 -21.20
N PRO A 220 -11.12 18.01 -21.25
CA PRO A 220 -11.95 18.86 -20.43
C PRO A 220 -13.44 18.61 -20.70
N VAL A 221 -14.18 18.26 -19.67
CA VAL A 221 -15.63 18.11 -19.73
C VAL A 221 -16.26 19.49 -19.69
N ALA A 222 -17.21 19.76 -20.58
CA ALA A 222 -18.00 21.00 -20.54
C ALA A 222 -18.90 20.99 -19.29
N ALA A 223 -18.49 21.73 -18.26
CA ALA A 223 -19.29 21.86 -17.05
C ALA A 223 -20.59 22.64 -17.32
N PRO A 224 -21.72 22.24 -16.70
CA PRO A 224 -22.92 23.08 -16.67
C PRO A 224 -22.59 24.49 -16.19
N ARG A 225 -23.14 25.52 -16.82
CA ARG A 225 -22.78 26.93 -16.53
C ARG A 225 -22.86 27.29 -15.05
N VAL A 226 -23.89 26.80 -14.35
CA VAL A 226 -24.11 27.09 -12.92
C VAL A 226 -22.97 26.46 -12.09
N LEU A 227 -22.62 25.21 -12.36
CA LEU A 227 -21.51 24.53 -11.68
C LEU A 227 -20.17 25.22 -11.96
N ARG A 228 -19.90 25.57 -13.22
CA ARG A 228 -18.66 26.29 -13.59
C ARG A 228 -18.52 27.59 -12.80
N SER A 229 -19.55 28.45 -12.82
CA SER A 229 -19.53 29.72 -12.05
C SER A 229 -19.33 29.50 -10.55
N LEU A 230 -19.89 28.42 -10.00
CA LEU A 230 -19.71 28.09 -8.60
C LEU A 230 -18.26 27.69 -8.29
N LEU A 231 -17.66 26.85 -9.14
CA LEU A 231 -16.28 26.40 -9.00
C LEU A 231 -15.27 27.53 -9.23
N GLU A 232 -15.47 28.40 -10.22
CA GLU A 232 -14.64 29.59 -10.46
C GLU A 232 -14.63 30.52 -9.25
N ARG A 233 -15.79 30.73 -8.61
CA ARG A 233 -15.88 31.51 -7.34
C ARG A 233 -15.15 30.79 -6.19
N ALA A 234 -15.22 29.47 -6.13
CA ALA A 234 -14.53 28.70 -5.12
C ALA A 234 -13.02 28.80 -5.27
N VAL A 235 -12.49 28.72 -6.51
CA VAL A 235 -11.07 28.95 -6.82
C VAL A 235 -10.65 30.37 -6.39
N ALA A 236 -11.42 31.40 -6.74
CA ALA A 236 -11.14 32.79 -6.38
C ALA A 236 -11.13 33.03 -4.86
N GLN A 237 -11.87 32.22 -4.08
CA GLN A 237 -11.91 32.28 -2.61
C GLN A 237 -10.93 31.29 -1.94
N SER A 238 -10.02 30.67 -2.70
CA SER A 238 -9.07 29.67 -2.20
C SER A 238 -9.75 28.54 -1.41
N ALA A 239 -10.94 28.13 -1.84
CA ALA A 239 -11.64 27.01 -1.25
C ALA A 239 -10.91 25.70 -1.55
N SER A 240 -10.86 24.79 -0.59
CA SER A 240 -10.34 23.43 -0.81
C SER A 240 -11.38 22.47 -1.38
N ASP A 241 -12.63 22.63 -0.96
CA ASP A 241 -13.71 21.74 -1.37
C ASP A 241 -15.00 22.55 -1.60
N VAL A 242 -15.81 22.10 -2.56
CA VAL A 242 -17.18 22.60 -2.81
C VAL A 242 -18.15 21.45 -2.57
N HIS A 243 -19.16 21.71 -1.74
CA HIS A 243 -20.22 20.75 -1.44
C HIS A 243 -21.53 21.24 -2.06
N ILE A 244 -22.13 20.44 -2.91
CA ILE A 244 -23.45 20.66 -3.50
C ILE A 244 -24.37 19.55 -2.99
N MET A 245 -25.47 19.92 -2.39
CA MET A 245 -26.40 19.00 -1.77
C MET A 245 -27.84 19.45 -2.03
N SER A 246 -28.72 18.53 -2.39
CA SER A 246 -30.15 18.79 -2.56
C SER A 246 -30.75 19.28 -1.26
N GLY A 247 -31.50 20.39 -1.32
CA GLY A 247 -32.19 20.99 -0.19
C GLY A 247 -31.37 21.95 0.68
N GLU A 248 -30.11 22.23 0.30
CA GLU A 248 -29.19 23.12 1.02
C GLU A 248 -28.51 24.10 0.05
N PRO A 249 -28.02 25.26 0.53
CA PRO A 249 -27.09 26.07 -0.25
C PRO A 249 -25.80 25.35 -0.50
N ALA A 250 -25.14 25.63 -1.64
CA ALA A 250 -23.78 25.18 -1.83
C ALA A 250 -22.87 25.65 -0.69
N ARG A 251 -21.87 24.87 -0.32
CA ARG A 251 -20.93 25.24 0.74
C ARG A 251 -19.51 25.14 0.25
N PHE A 252 -18.72 26.17 0.51
CA PHE A 252 -17.28 26.16 0.29
C PHE A 252 -16.54 25.84 1.58
N ARG A 253 -15.51 25.04 1.49
CA ARG A 253 -14.58 24.85 2.61
C ARG A 253 -13.38 25.77 2.40
N CYS A 254 -13.33 26.88 3.15
CA CYS A 254 -12.21 27.82 3.14
C CYS A 254 -11.53 27.77 4.51
N ASN A 255 -10.21 27.53 4.52
CA ASN A 255 -9.41 27.41 5.75
C ASN A 255 -10.03 26.47 6.81
N GLY A 256 -10.58 25.32 6.36
CA GLY A 256 -11.24 24.33 7.20
C GLY A 256 -12.69 24.64 7.59
N ARG A 257 -13.19 25.88 7.37
CA ARG A 257 -14.55 26.31 7.73
C ARG A 257 -15.51 26.13 6.56
N MET A 258 -16.75 25.67 6.86
CA MET A 258 -17.82 25.49 5.87
C MET A 258 -18.64 26.79 5.75
N MET A 259 -18.57 27.43 4.59
CA MET A 259 -19.25 28.71 4.31
C MET A 259 -20.38 28.51 3.30
N PRO A 260 -21.65 28.86 3.61
CA PRO A 260 -22.75 28.75 2.66
C PRO A 260 -22.59 29.76 1.52
N GLN A 261 -23.03 29.37 0.32
CA GLN A 261 -22.89 30.14 -0.92
C GLN A 261 -24.22 30.17 -1.70
N GLY A 262 -24.85 31.35 -1.72
CA GLY A 262 -26.06 31.58 -2.49
C GLY A 262 -27.33 30.96 -1.87
N GLU A 263 -28.28 30.62 -2.73
CA GLU A 263 -29.60 30.10 -2.36
C GLU A 263 -29.60 28.57 -2.25
N THR A 264 -30.70 28.04 -1.67
CA THR A 264 -30.95 26.61 -1.56
C THR A 264 -31.07 25.96 -2.93
N ILE A 265 -30.35 24.86 -3.15
CA ILE A 265 -30.31 24.10 -4.41
C ILE A 265 -31.38 23.01 -4.34
N SER A 266 -32.29 22.97 -5.32
CA SER A 266 -33.27 21.89 -5.43
C SER A 266 -32.61 20.58 -5.88
N ASP A 267 -33.28 19.43 -5.72
CA ASP A 267 -32.76 18.14 -6.22
C ASP A 267 -32.56 18.15 -7.73
N GLN A 268 -33.47 18.77 -8.47
CA GLN A 268 -33.32 18.90 -9.92
C GLN A 268 -32.06 19.69 -10.30
N GLN A 269 -31.83 20.84 -9.67
CA GLN A 269 -30.64 21.66 -9.91
C GLN A 269 -29.35 20.92 -9.54
N ALA A 270 -29.35 20.19 -8.41
CA ALA A 270 -28.21 19.39 -8.02
C ALA A 270 -27.89 18.29 -9.06
N ARG A 271 -28.93 17.60 -9.57
CA ARG A 271 -28.79 16.61 -10.63
C ARG A 271 -28.28 17.22 -11.94
N GLU A 272 -28.82 18.36 -12.35
CA GLU A 272 -28.38 19.08 -13.56
C GLU A 272 -26.92 19.51 -13.47
N MET A 273 -26.41 19.81 -12.28
CA MET A 273 -25.01 20.17 -12.08
C MET A 273 -24.08 18.96 -11.98
N ILE A 274 -24.52 17.84 -11.40
CA ILE A 274 -23.65 16.72 -11.03
C ILE A 274 -23.68 15.60 -12.06
N MET A 275 -24.89 15.18 -12.52
CA MET A 275 -25.03 13.99 -13.36
C MET A 275 -24.29 14.07 -14.71
N PRO A 276 -24.19 15.24 -15.37
CA PRO A 276 -23.44 15.34 -16.63
C PRO A 276 -21.94 15.10 -16.51
N LEU A 277 -21.39 15.08 -15.29
CA LEU A 277 -19.96 14.82 -15.05
C LEU A 277 -19.64 13.34 -14.97
N LEU A 278 -20.65 12.50 -14.75
CA LEU A 278 -20.46 11.06 -14.63
C LEU A 278 -20.20 10.46 -16.02
N ASN A 279 -19.14 9.71 -16.14
CA ASN A 279 -18.95 8.80 -17.27
C ASN A 279 -19.75 7.50 -17.02
N GLU A 280 -19.83 6.62 -18.01
CA GLU A 280 -20.61 5.37 -17.94
C GLU A 280 -20.27 4.54 -16.71
N ARG A 281 -18.97 4.33 -16.43
CA ARG A 281 -18.48 3.59 -15.28
C ARG A 281 -18.88 4.24 -13.95
N SER A 282 -18.72 5.56 -13.82
CA SER A 282 -19.08 6.27 -12.59
C SER A 282 -20.58 6.28 -12.36
N ALA A 283 -21.37 6.30 -13.43
CA ALA A 283 -22.82 6.20 -13.38
C ALA A 283 -23.25 4.79 -12.91
N GLU A 284 -22.66 3.73 -13.46
CA GLU A 284 -22.87 2.36 -12.99
C GLU A 284 -22.50 2.20 -11.51
N GLN A 285 -21.32 2.70 -11.11
CA GLN A 285 -20.88 2.66 -9.72
C GLN A 285 -21.86 3.39 -8.78
N LEU A 286 -22.35 4.56 -9.18
CA LEU A 286 -23.36 5.30 -8.42
C LEU A 286 -24.68 4.53 -8.30
N ASP A 287 -25.06 3.80 -9.35
CA ASP A 287 -26.31 3.02 -9.33
C ASP A 287 -26.18 1.76 -8.48
N GLU A 288 -25.08 1.04 -8.56
CA GLU A 288 -24.84 -0.21 -7.83
C GLU A 288 -24.48 0.02 -6.35
N LEU A 289 -23.58 0.97 -6.08
CA LEU A 289 -23.00 1.17 -4.75
C LEU A 289 -23.62 2.35 -4.00
N GLY A 290 -24.40 3.23 -4.69
CA GLY A 290 -24.94 4.45 -4.12
C GLY A 290 -23.93 5.59 -4.01
N TYR A 291 -22.71 5.42 -4.45
CA TYR A 291 -21.67 6.46 -4.56
C TYR A 291 -20.76 6.22 -5.76
N ALA A 292 -20.08 7.27 -6.23
CA ALA A 292 -19.01 7.20 -7.21
C ALA A 292 -17.89 8.17 -6.84
N ASP A 293 -16.64 7.76 -7.03
CA ASP A 293 -15.44 8.58 -6.80
C ASP A 293 -14.61 8.59 -8.08
N PHE A 294 -14.28 9.78 -8.60
CA PHE A 294 -13.54 9.95 -9.85
C PHE A 294 -12.82 11.29 -9.89
N ALA A 295 -11.84 11.42 -10.80
CA ALA A 295 -11.24 12.70 -11.14
C ALA A 295 -11.75 13.17 -12.50
N CYS A 296 -11.89 14.47 -12.69
CA CYS A 296 -12.22 15.07 -13.99
C CYS A 296 -11.53 16.41 -14.16
N GLN A 297 -11.31 16.77 -15.44
CA GLN A 297 -10.83 18.09 -15.83
C GLN A 297 -12.00 18.93 -16.31
N LEU A 298 -12.26 20.07 -15.66
CA LEU A 298 -13.33 20.99 -16.06
C LEU A 298 -12.76 22.28 -16.64
N GLU A 299 -13.38 22.73 -17.72
CA GLU A 299 -13.01 23.99 -18.35
C GLU A 299 -13.28 25.18 -17.41
N GLY A 300 -12.26 26.01 -17.13
CA GLY A 300 -12.35 27.16 -16.23
C GLY A 300 -12.18 26.87 -14.73
N ALA A 301 -12.25 25.61 -14.31
CA ALA A 301 -12.11 25.22 -12.90
C ALA A 301 -10.90 24.32 -12.63
N GLY A 302 -10.24 23.82 -13.66
CA GLY A 302 -9.09 22.95 -13.51
C GLY A 302 -9.46 21.49 -13.21
N ARG A 303 -8.52 20.74 -12.62
CA ARG A 303 -8.73 19.35 -12.23
C ARG A 303 -9.45 19.26 -10.88
N LEU A 304 -10.36 18.32 -10.80
CA LEU A 304 -11.19 18.09 -9.59
C LEU A 304 -11.18 16.61 -9.25
N ARG A 305 -11.15 16.32 -7.95
CA ARG A 305 -11.58 15.02 -7.44
C ARG A 305 -13.05 15.16 -7.00
N VAL A 306 -13.89 14.31 -7.54
CA VAL A 306 -15.34 14.38 -7.37
C VAL A 306 -15.84 13.11 -6.68
N ASN A 307 -16.52 13.28 -5.57
CA ASN A 307 -17.29 12.23 -4.92
C ASN A 307 -18.76 12.55 -5.04
N VAL A 308 -19.53 11.66 -5.64
CA VAL A 308 -20.99 11.76 -5.79
C VAL A 308 -21.63 10.66 -4.97
N ASN A 309 -22.70 10.98 -4.24
CA ASN A 309 -23.42 9.98 -3.47
C ASN A 309 -24.93 10.23 -3.42
N LYS A 310 -25.70 9.15 -3.31
CA LYS A 310 -27.15 9.16 -3.05
C LYS A 310 -27.37 9.29 -1.56
N GLN A 311 -28.28 10.19 -1.14
CA GLN A 311 -28.65 10.39 0.26
C GLN A 311 -30.14 10.63 0.40
N ARG A 312 -30.63 10.76 1.65
CA ARG A 312 -32.06 10.92 1.96
C ARG A 312 -32.73 12.11 1.24
N SER A 313 -32.03 13.23 1.11
CA SER A 313 -32.57 14.46 0.48
C SER A 313 -32.34 14.53 -1.04
N GLY A 314 -31.74 13.50 -1.66
CA GLY A 314 -31.42 13.49 -3.08
C GLY A 314 -29.93 13.21 -3.34
N ILE A 315 -29.38 13.86 -4.36
CA ILE A 315 -27.98 13.70 -4.73
C ILE A 315 -27.08 14.70 -4.00
N LYS A 316 -25.84 14.28 -3.72
CA LYS A 316 -24.78 15.13 -3.19
C LYS A 316 -23.51 14.96 -4.01
N GLY A 317 -22.86 16.07 -4.33
CA GLY A 317 -21.51 16.13 -4.91
C GLY A 317 -20.54 16.84 -3.96
N CYS A 318 -19.35 16.27 -3.78
CA CYS A 318 -18.22 16.90 -3.14
C CYS A 318 -17.10 17.05 -4.16
N PHE A 319 -16.69 18.29 -4.43
CA PHE A 319 -15.70 18.65 -5.43
C PHE A 319 -14.47 19.18 -4.71
N ARG A 320 -13.38 18.43 -4.71
CA ARG A 320 -12.08 18.88 -4.23
C ARG A 320 -11.33 19.54 -5.35
N LEU A 321 -10.96 20.81 -5.14
CA LEU A 321 -10.13 21.57 -6.07
C LEU A 321 -8.69 21.08 -6.00
N ILE A 322 -8.12 20.69 -7.13
CA ILE A 322 -6.74 20.22 -7.24
C ILE A 322 -5.90 21.33 -7.86
N MET A 323 -4.69 21.51 -7.36
CA MET A 323 -3.77 22.51 -7.89
C MET A 323 -3.42 22.19 -9.35
N ALA A 324 -3.37 23.23 -10.19
CA ALA A 324 -3.07 23.07 -11.62
C ALA A 324 -1.63 22.62 -11.88
N GLU A 325 -0.70 23.06 -11.01
CA GLU A 325 0.72 22.74 -11.09
C GLU A 325 1.22 22.17 -9.77
N PRO A 326 2.15 21.21 -9.79
CA PRO A 326 2.75 20.70 -8.57
C PRO A 326 3.54 21.82 -7.87
N PRO A 327 3.38 22.02 -6.56
CA PRO A 327 4.13 23.01 -5.81
C PRO A 327 5.57 22.56 -5.64
N THR A 328 6.49 23.51 -5.41
CA THR A 328 7.87 23.20 -5.03
C THR A 328 7.97 22.85 -3.54
N LEU A 329 9.05 22.16 -3.14
CA LEU A 329 9.29 21.84 -1.73
C LEU A 329 9.38 23.12 -0.88
N GLU A 330 10.00 24.16 -1.42
CA GLU A 330 10.18 25.47 -0.77
C GLU A 330 8.83 26.18 -0.60
N ALA A 331 7.96 26.15 -1.61
CA ALA A 331 6.61 26.73 -1.54
C ALA A 331 5.74 26.04 -0.48
N LEU A 332 5.99 24.76 -0.21
CA LEU A 332 5.32 23.99 0.83
C LEU A 332 5.93 24.22 2.23
N GLY A 333 7.08 24.89 2.34
CA GLY A 333 7.82 25.04 3.60
C GLY A 333 8.44 23.72 4.08
N LEU A 334 8.75 22.82 3.16
CA LEU A 334 9.39 21.54 3.50
C LEU A 334 10.90 21.71 3.67
N PRO A 335 11.54 20.89 4.54
CA PRO A 335 12.98 20.98 4.81
C PRO A 335 13.81 20.81 3.54
N HIS A 336 14.87 21.63 3.43
CA HIS A 336 15.79 21.57 2.29
C HIS A 336 16.59 20.28 2.21
N GLU A 337 16.72 19.55 3.32
CA GLU A 337 17.32 18.23 3.43
C GLU A 337 16.68 17.23 2.47
N LEU A 338 15.40 17.41 2.12
CA LEU A 338 14.70 16.55 1.18
C LEU A 338 15.33 16.58 -0.23
N ARG A 339 16.03 17.66 -0.61
CA ARG A 339 16.77 17.70 -1.88
C ARG A 339 17.90 16.67 -1.95
N GLN A 340 18.38 16.17 -0.80
CA GLN A 340 19.36 15.07 -0.77
C GLN A 340 18.83 13.79 -1.42
N MET A 341 17.51 13.64 -1.56
CA MET A 341 16.89 12.50 -2.28
C MET A 341 17.36 12.42 -3.74
N LEU A 342 17.71 13.55 -4.35
CA LEU A 342 18.31 13.60 -5.69
C LEU A 342 19.63 12.82 -5.81
N ASN A 343 20.32 12.53 -4.72
CA ASN A 343 21.58 11.78 -4.73
C ASN A 343 21.37 10.25 -4.73
N TYR A 344 20.13 9.80 -4.56
CA TYR A 344 19.83 8.37 -4.54
C TYR A 344 19.31 7.90 -5.89
N HIS A 345 19.69 6.68 -6.27
CA HIS A 345 19.20 5.99 -7.46
C HIS A 345 18.24 4.86 -7.09
N GLN A 346 18.31 4.38 -5.85
CA GLN A 346 17.47 3.28 -5.36
C GLN A 346 17.16 3.45 -3.88
N GLY A 347 16.10 2.82 -3.43
CA GLY A 347 15.66 2.79 -2.05
C GLY A 347 14.23 3.27 -1.87
N LEU A 348 13.76 3.30 -0.62
CA LEU A 348 12.39 3.64 -0.26
C LEU A 348 12.37 4.98 0.50
N VAL A 349 11.46 5.85 0.08
CA VAL A 349 11.10 7.11 0.76
C VAL A 349 9.62 7.05 1.08
N VAL A 350 9.25 7.26 2.33
CA VAL A 350 7.84 7.23 2.76
C VAL A 350 7.42 8.59 3.30
N VAL A 351 6.39 9.17 2.71
CA VAL A 351 5.72 10.37 3.22
C VAL A 351 4.54 9.93 4.07
N SER A 352 4.55 10.23 5.35
CA SER A 352 3.52 9.81 6.29
C SER A 352 2.82 10.98 6.98
N GLY A 353 1.72 10.70 7.63
CA GLY A 353 0.91 11.68 8.33
C GLY A 353 -0.57 11.29 8.33
N PRO A 354 -1.39 11.89 9.20
CA PRO A 354 -2.83 11.65 9.23
C PRO A 354 -3.51 12.07 7.91
N ASN A 355 -4.78 11.70 7.76
CA ASN A 355 -5.56 12.12 6.60
C ASN A 355 -5.67 13.66 6.56
N GLY A 356 -5.44 14.22 5.38
CA GLY A 356 -5.43 15.68 5.21
C GLY A 356 -4.13 16.37 5.65
N ALA A 357 -3.06 15.62 5.94
CA ALA A 357 -1.73 16.18 6.27
C ALA A 357 -0.94 16.68 5.06
N GLY A 358 -1.47 16.56 3.83
CA GLY A 358 -0.80 17.04 2.62
C GLY A 358 0.16 16.04 1.97
N LYS A 359 0.07 14.75 2.30
CA LYS A 359 0.96 13.69 1.77
C LYS A 359 1.01 13.64 0.24
N THR A 360 -0.15 13.65 -0.41
CA THR A 360 -0.26 13.65 -1.89
C THR A 360 0.42 14.86 -2.51
N THR A 361 0.24 16.04 -1.88
CA THR A 361 0.87 17.29 -2.32
C THR A 361 2.40 17.23 -2.21
N THR A 362 2.90 16.66 -1.11
CA THR A 362 4.34 16.45 -0.92
C THR A 362 4.89 15.41 -1.89
N LEU A 363 4.15 14.32 -2.13
CA LEU A 363 4.52 13.32 -3.13
C LEU A 363 4.62 13.96 -4.52
N ALA A 364 3.64 14.78 -4.90
CA ALA A 364 3.65 15.50 -6.18
C ALA A 364 4.85 16.46 -6.28
N ALA A 365 5.18 17.17 -5.19
CA ALA A 365 6.36 18.06 -5.15
C ALA A 365 7.67 17.28 -5.30
N LEU A 366 7.79 16.08 -4.70
CA LEU A 366 8.96 15.22 -4.86
C LEU A 366 9.08 14.69 -6.31
N VAL A 367 7.99 14.26 -6.91
CA VAL A 367 7.95 13.84 -8.31
C VAL A 367 8.37 15.01 -9.22
N ASP A 368 7.84 16.21 -8.98
CA ASP A 368 8.17 17.40 -9.76
C ASP A 368 9.63 17.85 -9.58
N LEU A 369 10.20 17.71 -8.38
CA LEU A 369 11.61 17.93 -8.13
C LEU A 369 12.49 17.07 -9.04
N PHE A 370 12.18 15.76 -9.13
CA PHE A 370 12.92 14.85 -10.01
C PHE A 370 12.67 15.16 -11.48
N ASN A 371 11.42 15.44 -11.86
CA ASN A 371 11.06 15.85 -13.21
C ASN A 371 11.78 17.11 -13.69
N SER A 372 12.05 18.04 -12.77
CA SER A 372 12.72 19.30 -13.07
C SER A 372 14.26 19.19 -13.09
N GLU A 373 14.84 18.35 -12.22
CA GLU A 373 16.28 18.32 -11.96
C GLU A 373 16.99 17.17 -12.68
N ARG A 374 16.29 16.03 -12.95
CA ARG A 374 16.86 14.83 -13.54
C ARG A 374 16.21 14.48 -14.88
N SER A 375 16.94 13.75 -15.73
CA SER A 375 16.44 13.14 -16.95
C SER A 375 16.27 11.64 -16.71
N VAL A 376 15.09 11.24 -16.19
CA VAL A 376 14.78 9.89 -15.73
C VAL A 376 13.37 9.49 -16.17
N HIS A 377 13.05 8.20 -16.09
CA HIS A 377 11.69 7.70 -16.28
C HIS A 377 11.00 7.57 -14.93
N ILE A 378 9.94 8.33 -14.72
CA ILE A 378 9.13 8.34 -13.51
C ILE A 378 7.78 7.68 -13.82
N ILE A 379 7.39 6.68 -13.03
CA ILE A 379 6.05 6.09 -13.10
C ILE A 379 5.31 6.43 -11.82
N THR A 380 4.10 6.99 -11.93
CA THR A 380 3.20 7.13 -10.78
C THR A 380 2.04 6.14 -10.84
N VAL A 381 1.60 5.66 -9.68
CA VAL A 381 0.43 4.81 -9.51
C VAL A 381 -0.44 5.41 -8.42
N GLU A 382 -1.61 5.91 -8.77
CA GLU A 382 -2.44 6.76 -7.91
C GLU A 382 -3.92 6.34 -7.93
N ASP A 383 -4.68 6.73 -6.91
CA ASP A 383 -6.10 6.41 -6.74
C ASP A 383 -6.88 7.60 -6.13
N PRO A 384 -7.39 8.53 -6.96
CA PRO A 384 -7.08 8.77 -8.37
C PRO A 384 -5.81 9.61 -8.61
N VAL A 385 -5.44 9.87 -9.88
CA VAL A 385 -4.41 10.86 -10.25
C VAL A 385 -4.94 12.26 -9.93
N GLU A 386 -4.33 12.91 -8.92
CA GLU A 386 -4.72 14.26 -8.52
C GLU A 386 -3.96 15.33 -9.35
N VAL A 387 -2.64 15.34 -9.31
CA VAL A 387 -1.81 16.35 -9.98
C VAL A 387 -1.26 15.82 -11.29
N ILE A 388 -1.45 16.57 -12.39
CA ILE A 388 -0.84 16.25 -13.68
C ILE A 388 0.55 16.86 -13.74
N HIS A 389 1.56 16.05 -13.97
CA HIS A 389 2.93 16.53 -14.11
C HIS A 389 3.22 16.99 -15.52
N PRO A 390 3.65 18.26 -15.72
CA PRO A 390 4.02 18.75 -17.04
C PRO A 390 5.30 18.06 -17.52
N ILE A 391 5.48 18.00 -18.84
CA ILE A 391 6.71 17.50 -19.46
C ILE A 391 7.85 18.48 -19.16
N LYS A 392 8.90 18.02 -18.46
CA LYS A 392 10.11 18.80 -18.16
C LYS A 392 11.35 18.02 -18.64
N LYS A 393 12.27 17.65 -17.72
CA LYS A 393 13.47 16.88 -18.08
C LYS A 393 13.22 15.37 -18.14
N SER A 394 12.25 14.89 -17.37
CA SER A 394 11.94 13.48 -17.24
C SER A 394 10.72 13.06 -18.07
N ILE A 395 10.61 11.78 -18.34
CA ILE A 395 9.36 11.16 -18.81
C ILE A 395 8.54 10.82 -17.57
N VAL A 396 7.29 11.28 -17.48
CA VAL A 396 6.38 10.96 -16.39
C VAL A 396 5.18 10.17 -16.92
N SER A 397 5.07 8.91 -16.52
CA SER A 397 3.96 8.01 -16.87
C SER A 397 3.02 7.87 -15.67
N GLN A 398 1.84 8.50 -15.73
CA GLN A 398 0.87 8.48 -14.62
C GLN A 398 -0.21 7.44 -14.83
N ARG A 399 -0.47 6.60 -13.83
CA ARG A 399 -1.47 5.52 -13.87
C ARG A 399 -2.48 5.67 -12.76
N GLU A 400 -3.74 5.73 -13.15
CA GLU A 400 -4.87 5.76 -12.24
C GLU A 400 -5.45 4.36 -12.05
N ILE A 401 -5.68 4.00 -10.77
CA ILE A 401 -6.36 2.77 -10.43
C ILE A 401 -7.80 2.81 -10.96
N GLY A 402 -8.18 1.73 -11.59
CA GLY A 402 -9.53 1.58 -12.12
C GLY A 402 -9.73 2.20 -13.51
N ALA A 403 -8.96 3.22 -13.90
CA ALA A 403 -8.97 3.75 -15.27
C ALA A 403 -7.90 3.05 -16.15
N HIS A 404 -6.66 2.99 -15.67
CA HIS A 404 -5.52 2.48 -16.45
C HIS A 404 -5.03 1.12 -15.94
N THR A 405 -5.36 0.74 -14.71
CA THR A 405 -4.95 -0.51 -14.07
C THR A 405 -5.98 -0.97 -13.06
N LYS A 406 -6.02 -2.28 -12.77
CA LYS A 406 -6.99 -2.88 -11.84
C LYS A 406 -6.65 -2.65 -10.36
N GLY A 407 -5.40 -2.31 -10.03
CA GLY A 407 -4.95 -2.14 -8.65
C GLY A 407 -3.45 -1.86 -8.57
N PHE A 408 -2.99 -1.45 -7.39
CA PHE A 408 -1.58 -1.09 -7.14
C PHE A 408 -0.63 -2.24 -7.45
N HIS A 409 -0.90 -3.45 -6.97
CA HIS A 409 -0.07 -4.63 -7.23
C HIS A 409 0.12 -4.91 -8.72
N ALA A 410 -0.99 -4.89 -9.50
CA ALA A 410 -0.93 -5.13 -10.94
C ALA A 410 -0.14 -4.05 -11.67
N ALA A 411 -0.34 -2.78 -11.29
CA ALA A 411 0.40 -1.64 -11.83
C ALA A 411 1.90 -1.77 -11.57
N LEU A 412 2.30 -1.99 -10.32
CA LEU A 412 3.70 -2.11 -9.92
C LEU A 412 4.41 -3.28 -10.62
N LYS A 413 3.74 -4.44 -10.72
CA LYS A 413 4.27 -5.58 -11.47
C LYS A 413 4.54 -5.25 -12.95
N GLY A 414 3.66 -4.44 -13.57
CA GLY A 414 3.87 -3.94 -14.94
C GLY A 414 5.01 -2.94 -15.00
N SER A 415 5.03 -1.98 -14.08
CA SER A 415 6.02 -0.89 -14.02
C SER A 415 7.46 -1.38 -13.98
N LEU A 416 7.76 -2.45 -13.23
CA LEU A 416 9.11 -3.04 -13.15
C LEU A 416 9.67 -3.57 -14.49
N ARG A 417 8.86 -3.58 -15.56
CA ARG A 417 9.28 -4.01 -16.90
C ARG A 417 9.38 -2.87 -17.90
N GLU A 418 9.22 -1.64 -17.45
CA GLU A 418 9.18 -0.45 -18.27
C GLU A 418 10.44 0.42 -18.14
N ASP A 419 11.48 -0.14 -17.51
CA ASP A 419 12.75 0.54 -17.25
C ASP A 419 12.56 1.89 -16.49
N PRO A 420 11.85 1.89 -15.36
CA PRO A 420 11.69 3.09 -14.55
C PRO A 420 12.90 3.32 -13.65
N ASP A 421 13.28 4.58 -13.47
CA ASP A 421 14.25 4.99 -12.45
C ASP A 421 13.54 5.31 -11.12
N VAL A 422 12.35 5.91 -11.21
CA VAL A 422 11.56 6.37 -10.06
C VAL A 422 10.13 5.83 -10.15
N ILE A 423 9.64 5.28 -9.04
CA ILE A 423 8.26 4.81 -8.92
C ILE A 423 7.58 5.55 -7.77
N ALA A 424 6.49 6.27 -8.04
CA ALA A 424 5.70 6.96 -7.03
C ALA A 424 4.37 6.23 -6.79
N ILE A 425 4.13 5.80 -5.55
CA ILE A 425 2.96 5.02 -5.13
C ILE A 425 2.07 5.93 -4.28
N GLY A 426 0.82 6.14 -4.72
CA GLY A 426 -0.13 7.01 -4.04
C GLY A 426 -0.31 6.69 -2.56
N GLU A 427 -0.53 5.43 -2.20
CA GLU A 427 -0.62 5.01 -0.80
C GLU A 427 -0.32 3.51 -0.61
N LEU A 428 0.45 3.17 0.42
CA LEU A 428 0.72 1.80 0.86
C LEU A 428 -0.38 1.36 1.84
N ARG A 429 -1.38 0.62 1.34
CA ARG A 429 -2.55 0.20 2.14
C ARG A 429 -2.55 -1.27 2.50
N ASP A 430 -1.90 -2.10 1.70
CA ASP A 430 -1.94 -3.55 1.81
C ASP A 430 -0.55 -4.18 1.68
N ARG A 431 -0.43 -5.41 2.17
CA ARG A 431 0.81 -6.20 2.18
C ARG A 431 1.40 -6.35 0.77
N GLU A 432 0.56 -6.67 -0.21
CA GLU A 432 1.03 -6.99 -1.57
C GLU A 432 1.67 -5.76 -2.23
N THR A 433 1.09 -4.58 -2.01
CA THR A 433 1.65 -3.31 -2.49
C THR A 433 2.96 -2.99 -1.79
N VAL A 434 3.05 -3.20 -0.45
CA VAL A 434 4.30 -2.99 0.31
C VAL A 434 5.38 -3.96 -0.13
N GLU A 435 5.07 -5.23 -0.33
CA GLU A 435 6.02 -6.25 -0.81
C GLU A 435 6.62 -5.83 -2.16
N LYS A 436 5.80 -5.38 -3.12
CA LYS A 436 6.28 -4.90 -4.42
C LYS A 436 7.05 -3.59 -4.33
N ALA A 437 6.71 -2.70 -3.42
CA ALA A 437 7.47 -1.47 -3.18
C ALA A 437 8.87 -1.78 -2.61
N LEU A 438 8.98 -2.72 -1.68
CA LEU A 438 10.26 -3.19 -1.13
C LEU A 438 11.11 -3.89 -2.20
N GLU A 439 10.51 -4.79 -3.00
CA GLU A 439 11.17 -5.47 -4.11
C GLU A 439 11.73 -4.46 -5.13
N ALA A 440 10.95 -3.45 -5.52
CA ALA A 440 11.39 -2.39 -6.41
C ALA A 440 12.57 -1.60 -5.83
N ALA A 441 12.47 -1.21 -4.55
CA ALA A 441 13.50 -0.44 -3.86
C ALA A 441 14.81 -1.24 -3.66
N GLU A 442 14.74 -2.57 -3.58
CA GLU A 442 15.90 -3.47 -3.46
C GLU A 442 16.55 -3.73 -4.83
N THR A 443 15.74 -3.78 -5.90
CA THR A 443 16.18 -4.14 -7.25
C THR A 443 16.64 -2.95 -8.11
N GLY A 444 16.86 -1.79 -7.53
CA GLY A 444 17.53 -0.67 -8.21
C GLY A 444 16.66 0.55 -8.50
N HIS A 445 15.41 0.59 -8.02
CA HIS A 445 14.50 1.71 -8.24
C HIS A 445 14.41 2.61 -7.01
N LEU A 446 14.24 3.92 -7.23
CA LEU A 446 13.89 4.84 -6.16
C LEU A 446 12.37 4.90 -6.02
N VAL A 447 11.86 4.43 -4.89
CA VAL A 447 10.43 4.33 -4.63
C VAL A 447 10.00 5.44 -3.68
N PHE A 448 9.06 6.28 -4.11
CA PHE A 448 8.31 7.20 -3.26
C PHE A 448 6.96 6.60 -2.94
N ALA A 449 6.52 6.69 -1.70
CA ALA A 449 5.21 6.20 -1.32
C ALA A 449 4.60 7.06 -0.22
N THR A 450 3.26 7.03 -0.06
CA THR A 450 2.64 7.62 1.12
C THR A 450 2.04 6.56 2.04
N MET A 451 1.89 6.91 3.33
CA MET A 451 1.23 6.07 4.32
C MET A 451 0.47 6.91 5.35
N SER A 452 -0.70 6.44 5.78
CA SER A 452 -1.54 7.15 6.76
C SER A 452 -1.18 6.75 8.20
N THR A 453 0.01 7.12 8.66
CA THR A 453 0.56 6.88 10.00
C THR A 453 1.03 8.17 10.65
N PRO A 454 0.93 8.33 12.00
CA PRO A 454 1.13 9.62 12.67
C PRO A 454 2.60 10.02 12.85
N SER A 455 3.56 9.09 12.78
CA SER A 455 4.99 9.33 13.05
C SER A 455 5.87 8.38 12.25
N GLY A 456 7.18 8.65 12.19
CA GLY A 456 8.15 7.78 11.53
C GLY A 456 8.27 6.40 12.16
N ALA A 457 8.26 6.32 13.50
CA ALA A 457 8.23 5.04 14.22
C ALA A 457 7.01 4.21 13.81
N SER A 458 5.81 4.79 13.92
CA SER A 458 4.56 4.11 13.54
C SER A 458 4.52 3.72 12.07
N THR A 459 5.23 4.45 11.20
CA THR A 459 5.35 4.12 9.78
C THR A 459 6.17 2.86 9.59
N ILE A 460 7.31 2.77 10.25
CA ILE A 460 8.21 1.60 10.19
C ILE A 460 7.51 0.38 10.78
N ASP A 461 6.91 0.50 11.97
CA ASP A 461 6.14 -0.58 12.60
C ASP A 461 5.02 -1.07 11.69
N ARG A 462 4.24 -0.15 11.11
CA ARG A 462 3.11 -0.50 10.24
C ARG A 462 3.55 -1.24 8.98
N LEU A 463 4.69 -0.86 8.37
CA LEU A 463 5.25 -1.57 7.21
C LEU A 463 5.60 -3.02 7.56
N ILE A 464 6.13 -3.25 8.76
CA ILE A 464 6.51 -4.58 9.24
C ILE A 464 5.28 -5.40 9.63
N ASP A 465 4.33 -4.79 10.35
CA ASP A 465 3.14 -5.45 10.88
C ASP A 465 2.13 -5.89 9.80
N MET A 466 2.27 -5.40 8.57
CA MET A 466 1.50 -5.90 7.43
C MET A 466 1.87 -7.33 7.03
N PHE A 467 3.02 -7.84 7.50
CA PHE A 467 3.51 -9.18 7.19
C PHE A 467 3.25 -10.16 8.35
N PRO A 468 3.09 -11.46 8.05
CA PRO A 468 3.02 -12.48 9.08
C PRO A 468 4.24 -12.46 10.00
N PRO A 469 4.10 -12.87 11.28
CA PRO A 469 5.21 -12.87 12.24
C PRO A 469 6.47 -13.61 11.75
N ASP A 470 6.30 -14.70 11.02
CA ASP A 470 7.41 -15.50 10.49
C ASP A 470 8.22 -14.76 9.43
N ASP A 471 7.59 -13.84 8.67
CA ASP A 471 8.23 -13.07 7.61
C ASP A 471 8.84 -11.75 8.14
N GLN A 472 8.41 -11.25 9.31
CA GLN A 472 8.77 -9.92 9.79
C GLN A 472 10.28 -9.72 9.97
N SER A 473 11.02 -10.75 10.37
CA SER A 473 12.48 -10.64 10.52
C SER A 473 13.18 -10.35 9.19
N GLN A 474 12.72 -10.99 8.11
CA GLN A 474 13.22 -10.76 6.76
C GLN A 474 12.80 -9.36 6.27
N VAL A 475 11.55 -8.96 6.53
CA VAL A 475 11.04 -7.64 6.16
C VAL A 475 11.83 -6.53 6.85
N ARG A 476 12.17 -6.69 8.16
CA ARG A 476 13.04 -5.74 8.87
C ARG A 476 14.42 -5.63 8.22
N ALA A 477 15.00 -6.74 7.80
CA ALA A 477 16.31 -6.75 7.15
C ALA A 477 16.26 -6.02 5.80
N THR A 478 15.27 -6.32 4.95
CA THR A 478 15.07 -5.66 3.66
C THR A 478 14.77 -4.18 3.85
N LEU A 479 13.81 -3.82 4.73
CA LEU A 479 13.45 -2.43 5.01
C LEU A 479 14.64 -1.61 5.52
N ALA A 480 15.45 -2.16 6.43
CA ALA A 480 16.68 -1.53 6.90
C ALA A 480 17.65 -1.26 5.75
N GLY A 481 17.76 -2.15 4.76
CA GLY A 481 18.64 -1.95 3.60
C GLY A 481 18.18 -0.86 2.64
N VAL A 482 16.86 -0.74 2.44
CA VAL A 482 16.30 0.12 1.40
C VAL A 482 15.79 1.48 1.89
N LEU A 483 15.43 1.62 3.17
CA LEU A 483 14.83 2.86 3.70
C LEU A 483 15.82 4.02 3.67
N LYS A 484 15.47 5.10 2.95
CA LYS A 484 16.28 6.32 2.82
C LYS A 484 15.70 7.47 3.64
N PHE A 485 14.38 7.67 3.59
CA PHE A 485 13.71 8.73 4.35
C PHE A 485 12.33 8.28 4.82
N VAL A 486 11.94 8.75 6.01
CA VAL A 486 10.53 8.85 6.41
C VAL A 486 10.25 10.32 6.72
N VAL A 487 9.28 10.89 6.01
CA VAL A 487 8.83 12.28 6.14
C VAL A 487 7.46 12.25 6.79
N SER A 488 7.39 12.41 8.11
CA SER A 488 6.11 12.45 8.82
C SER A 488 5.66 13.89 8.99
N GLN A 489 4.47 14.22 8.50
CA GLN A 489 4.03 15.61 8.44
C GLN A 489 2.68 15.85 9.10
N ARG A 490 2.52 17.06 9.65
CA ARG A 490 1.27 17.58 10.21
C ARG A 490 0.99 18.96 9.63
N LEU A 491 -0.27 19.26 9.30
CA LEU A 491 -0.69 20.61 8.89
C LEU A 491 -1.22 21.36 10.10
N ILE A 492 -0.52 22.41 10.46
CA ILE A 492 -0.75 23.24 11.65
C ILE A 492 -1.50 24.51 11.23
N PRO A 493 -2.59 24.89 11.90
CA PRO A 493 -3.26 26.19 11.68
C PRO A 493 -2.31 27.34 11.93
N ARG A 494 -2.29 28.33 11.04
CA ARG A 494 -1.51 29.55 11.20
C ARG A 494 -2.17 30.47 12.24
N GLU A 495 -1.37 31.28 12.91
CA GLU A 495 -1.87 32.22 13.93
C GLU A 495 -2.70 33.35 13.32
N ASP A 496 -2.35 33.82 12.11
CA ASP A 496 -3.12 34.80 11.35
C ASP A 496 -4.49 34.30 10.89
N GLY A 497 -4.78 33.01 11.04
CA GLY A 497 -6.02 32.36 10.62
C GLY A 497 -6.13 32.13 9.11
N ASP A 498 -5.08 32.48 8.34
CA ASP A 498 -5.03 32.32 6.90
C ASP A 498 -4.23 31.06 6.49
N GLY A 499 -4.93 29.94 6.41
CA GLY A 499 -4.40 28.68 5.95
C GLY A 499 -3.70 27.84 7.01
N ARG A 500 -2.79 26.98 6.54
CA ARG A 500 -2.04 26.02 7.36
C ARG A 500 -0.58 25.99 6.92
N VAL A 501 0.30 25.62 7.83
CA VAL A 501 1.73 25.43 7.58
C VAL A 501 2.10 23.99 7.93
N VAL A 502 3.11 23.45 7.26
CA VAL A 502 3.57 22.08 7.51
C VAL A 502 4.59 22.07 8.65
N ALA A 503 4.42 21.14 9.60
CA ALA A 503 5.46 20.72 10.54
C ALA A 503 5.89 19.30 10.17
N VAL A 504 7.19 19.02 10.21
CA VAL A 504 7.78 17.78 9.71
C VAL A 504 8.66 17.11 10.77
N GLU A 505 8.48 15.81 10.94
CA GLU A 505 9.49 14.90 11.49
C GLU A 505 10.22 14.25 10.32
N LEU A 506 11.54 14.31 10.30
CA LEU A 506 12.36 13.72 9.25
C LEU A 506 13.32 12.68 9.81
N LEU A 507 13.14 11.43 9.38
CA LEU A 507 14.10 10.36 9.60
C LEU A 507 14.95 10.19 8.34
N THR A 508 16.26 10.19 8.51
CA THR A 508 17.21 9.91 7.43
C THR A 508 17.79 8.52 7.58
N GLY A 509 17.81 7.75 6.47
CA GLY A 509 18.39 6.41 6.41
C GLY A 509 19.90 6.46 6.70
N GLY A 510 20.34 5.61 7.61
CA GLY A 510 21.73 5.50 7.99
C GLY A 510 21.96 4.33 8.94
N MET A 511 23.22 3.99 9.18
CA MET A 511 23.61 2.79 9.95
C MET A 511 22.89 2.69 11.30
N ALA A 512 22.72 3.82 12.01
CA ALA A 512 22.07 3.83 13.30
C ALA A 512 20.58 3.48 13.21
N LEU A 513 19.83 4.07 12.26
CA LEU A 513 18.42 3.76 12.03
C LEU A 513 18.26 2.31 11.54
N TRP A 514 19.07 1.89 10.58
CA TRP A 514 19.03 0.53 10.03
C TRP A 514 19.25 -0.54 11.09
N THR A 515 20.16 -0.28 12.05
CA THR A 515 20.39 -1.19 13.19
C THR A 515 19.15 -1.26 14.09
N LEU A 516 18.49 -0.14 14.39
CA LEU A 516 17.27 -0.15 15.21
C LEU A 516 16.14 -0.93 14.54
N ILE A 517 15.97 -0.78 13.22
CA ILE A 517 14.94 -1.50 12.47
C ILE A 517 15.23 -3.00 12.48
N ARG A 518 16.45 -3.40 12.10
CA ARG A 518 16.85 -4.81 12.00
C ARG A 518 16.76 -5.55 13.34
N ASP A 519 17.21 -4.88 14.41
CA ASP A 519 17.30 -5.46 15.75
C ASP A 519 16.00 -5.31 16.56
N ASP A 520 14.90 -4.81 15.95
CA ASP A 520 13.60 -4.58 16.60
C ASP A 520 13.69 -3.67 17.84
N LYS A 521 14.43 -2.56 17.71
CA LYS A 521 14.70 -1.62 18.81
C LYS A 521 14.15 -0.22 18.54
N LEU A 522 13.01 -0.11 17.84
CA LEU A 522 12.41 1.18 17.45
C LEU A 522 12.01 2.04 18.64
N PHE A 523 11.85 1.48 19.84
CA PHE A 523 11.67 2.25 21.08
C PHE A 523 12.83 3.20 21.39
N GLN A 524 14.02 3.01 20.80
CA GLN A 524 15.18 3.91 20.92
C GLN A 524 15.19 5.05 19.88
N LEU A 525 14.23 5.06 18.98
CA LEU A 525 14.17 6.06 17.89
C LEU A 525 14.13 7.51 18.42
N PRO A 526 13.40 7.88 19.50
CA PRO A 526 13.42 9.24 20.04
C PRO A 526 14.84 9.70 20.42
N SER A 527 15.64 8.81 21.00
CA SER A 527 17.04 9.10 21.34
C SER A 527 17.93 9.23 20.10
N LEU A 528 17.62 8.48 19.05
CA LEU A 528 18.32 8.62 17.76
C LEU A 528 17.99 9.96 17.11
N LEU A 529 16.72 10.37 17.03
CA LEU A 529 16.26 11.64 16.49
C LEU A 529 16.95 12.83 17.20
N GLN A 530 17.01 12.79 18.54
CA GLN A 530 17.65 13.84 19.32
C GLN A 530 19.13 14.03 18.95
N ARG A 531 19.86 12.96 18.68
CA ARG A 531 21.29 12.99 18.29
C ARG A 531 21.49 13.09 16.78
N GLY A 532 20.48 12.79 15.99
CA GLY A 532 20.53 12.68 14.54
C GLY A 532 20.47 14.00 13.77
N ARG A 533 20.37 15.14 14.47
CA ARG A 533 20.30 16.48 13.87
C ARG A 533 21.48 16.77 12.93
N ALA A 534 22.68 16.34 13.33
CA ALA A 534 23.89 16.47 12.49
C ALA A 534 23.83 15.66 11.18
N PHE A 535 22.93 14.71 11.07
CA PHE A 535 22.70 13.86 9.91
C PHE A 535 21.41 14.22 9.14
N GLY A 536 20.85 15.41 9.42
CA GLY A 536 19.63 15.90 8.77
C GLY A 536 18.33 15.32 9.31
N MET A 537 18.34 14.68 10.49
CA MET A 537 17.10 14.28 11.17
C MET A 537 16.46 15.48 11.84
N ILE A 538 15.12 15.56 11.81
CA ILE A 538 14.33 16.64 12.40
C ILE A 538 13.26 15.99 13.28
N ARG A 539 13.15 16.44 14.54
CA ARG A 539 12.03 16.06 15.41
C ARG A 539 10.84 16.97 15.12
N ILE A 540 9.65 16.49 15.38
CA ILE A 540 8.44 17.30 15.23
C ILE A 540 8.49 18.56 16.10
N GLU A 541 9.04 18.46 17.33
CA GLU A 541 9.20 19.59 18.24
C GLU A 541 10.18 20.65 17.70
N ASP A 542 11.25 20.24 17.01
CA ASP A 542 12.20 21.17 16.40
C ASP A 542 11.51 21.98 15.29
N SER A 543 10.72 21.32 14.43
CA SER A 543 9.93 21.97 13.39
C SER A 543 8.86 22.91 13.98
N LEU A 544 8.17 22.50 15.04
CA LEU A 544 7.18 23.34 15.72
C LEU A 544 7.83 24.56 16.41
N ASN A 545 9.00 24.41 17.04
CA ASN A 545 9.73 25.50 17.64
C ASN A 545 10.25 26.52 16.60
N GLU A 546 10.65 26.06 15.41
CA GLU A 546 11.00 26.91 14.28
C GLU A 546 9.82 27.78 13.82
N LEU A 547 8.65 27.15 13.62
CA LEU A 547 7.40 27.83 13.25
C LEU A 547 6.93 28.82 14.33
N LEU A 548 7.09 28.47 15.61
CA LEU A 548 6.80 29.33 16.74
C LEU A 548 7.73 30.52 16.77
N SER A 549 9.04 30.31 16.58
CA SER A 549 10.05 31.38 16.57
C SER A 549 9.86 32.34 15.40
N ALA A 550 9.35 31.85 14.27
CA ALA A 550 8.97 32.66 13.11
C ALA A 550 7.63 33.41 13.31
N GLY A 551 6.94 33.23 14.44
CA GLY A 551 5.62 33.82 14.67
C GLY A 551 4.51 33.29 13.76
N THR A 552 4.72 32.13 13.13
CA THR A 552 3.76 31.51 12.19
C THR A 552 2.63 30.82 12.91
N ILE A 553 2.92 30.26 14.09
CA ILE A 553 1.95 29.57 14.95
C ILE A 553 2.05 30.07 16.40
N SER A 554 0.96 29.96 17.16
CA SER A 554 0.97 30.32 18.58
C SER A 554 1.62 29.23 19.46
N MET A 555 2.06 29.63 20.66
CA MET A 555 2.58 28.70 21.67
C MET A 555 1.57 27.60 22.04
N GLU A 556 0.30 27.96 22.13
CA GLU A 556 -0.77 27.01 22.44
C GLU A 556 -0.93 25.98 21.33
N THR A 557 -0.95 26.45 20.08
CA THR A 557 -1.01 25.58 18.89
C THR A 557 0.21 24.67 18.81
N ALA A 558 1.42 25.19 19.02
CA ALA A 558 2.65 24.40 19.01
C ALA A 558 2.59 23.26 20.06
N LYS A 559 2.15 23.55 21.29
CA LYS A 559 2.00 22.54 22.35
C LYS A 559 0.92 21.50 22.05
N MET A 560 -0.15 21.89 21.38
CA MET A 560 -1.25 20.99 21.01
C MET A 560 -0.79 19.92 19.99
N PHE A 561 0.12 20.30 19.08
CA PHE A 561 0.58 19.42 18.01
C PHE A 561 1.93 18.72 18.30
N ALA A 562 2.57 19.01 19.44
CA ALA A 562 3.82 18.37 19.86
C ALA A 562 3.54 16.98 20.47
N ASP A 563 4.48 16.05 20.28
CA ASP A 563 4.47 14.76 20.96
C ASP A 563 4.95 14.92 22.42
N ASP A 564 5.92 15.80 22.68
CA ASP A 564 6.30 16.25 24.03
C ASP A 564 6.12 17.78 24.17
N PRO A 565 4.97 18.25 24.70
CA PRO A 565 4.70 19.68 24.88
C PRO A 565 5.69 20.43 25.79
N ARG A 566 6.44 19.69 26.65
CA ARG A 566 7.41 20.29 27.59
C ARG A 566 8.64 20.88 26.89
N VAL A 567 8.93 20.39 25.70
CA VAL A 567 10.09 20.82 24.90
C VAL A 567 9.78 22.06 24.07
N ILE A 568 8.49 22.42 23.92
CA ILE A 568 8.06 23.59 23.16
C ILE A 568 8.37 24.86 23.92
N GLY A 569 9.09 25.79 23.25
CA GLY A 569 9.54 27.07 23.81
C GLY A 569 10.78 26.99 24.73
N SER A 570 11.31 25.78 24.95
CA SER A 570 12.51 25.57 25.76
C SER A 570 13.82 25.55 24.93
N ALA A 571 13.72 25.49 23.61
CA ALA A 571 14.88 25.50 22.72
C ALA A 571 15.49 26.91 22.65
N GLU A 572 16.81 27.04 22.88
CA GLU A 572 17.53 28.22 22.48
C GLU A 572 17.35 28.46 20.97
N PRO A 573 17.19 29.72 20.51
CA PRO A 573 16.99 29.98 19.08
C PRO A 573 18.15 29.39 18.29
N VAL A 574 17.81 28.54 17.32
CA VAL A 574 18.79 27.97 16.40
C VAL A 574 19.44 29.12 15.65
N GLN A 575 20.70 29.45 15.96
CA GLN A 575 21.48 30.34 15.12
C GLN A 575 21.56 29.70 13.74
N ALA A 576 20.95 30.34 12.75
CA ALA A 576 21.08 29.97 11.35
C ALA A 576 22.58 29.87 11.03
N THR A 577 23.07 28.65 10.85
CA THR A 577 24.42 28.43 10.35
C THR A 577 24.40 28.84 8.89
N THR A 578 24.81 30.12 8.65
CA THR A 578 25.26 30.53 7.32
C THR A 578 26.27 29.50 6.81
N PRO A 579 26.20 29.11 5.52
CA PRO A 579 27.17 28.20 4.95
C PRO A 579 28.57 28.83 5.12
N ARG A 580 29.33 28.37 6.09
CA ARG A 580 30.75 28.69 6.18
C ARG A 580 31.43 28.00 5.01
N ASP A 581 32.00 28.80 4.15
CA ASP A 581 32.89 28.42 3.06
C ASP A 581 33.79 27.26 3.45
N SER A 582 33.46 26.09 2.93
CA SER A 582 34.16 24.81 3.19
C SER A 582 35.52 24.70 2.47
N GLU A 583 36.02 25.79 1.85
CA GLU A 583 37.33 25.80 1.20
C GLU A 583 38.51 26.24 2.11
N ALA A 584 38.24 26.99 3.18
CA ALA A 584 39.34 27.46 4.07
C ALA A 584 39.76 26.38 5.09
N GLY A 585 38.91 25.42 5.45
CA GLY A 585 39.20 24.40 6.45
C GLY A 585 40.08 23.25 5.97
N ARG A 586 40.08 22.95 4.66
CA ARG A 586 40.91 21.85 4.11
C ARG A 586 42.38 22.15 3.92
N LYS A 587 42.78 23.43 3.78
CA LYS A 587 44.20 23.84 3.66
C LYS A 587 44.93 23.94 4.99
N GLY A 588 44.21 24.09 6.12
CA GLY A 588 44.84 24.16 7.46
C GLY A 588 45.18 22.80 8.07
N ALA A 589 44.35 21.79 7.83
CA ALA A 589 44.56 20.45 8.42
C ALA A 589 45.69 19.64 7.77
N MET A 590 46.03 19.92 6.51
CA MET A 590 47.12 19.20 5.80
C MET A 590 48.51 19.75 6.11
N ARG A 591 48.62 20.96 6.67
CA ARG A 591 49.90 21.58 6.98
C ARG A 591 50.48 21.16 8.33
N ASN A 592 49.64 20.68 9.26
CA ASN A 592 50.08 20.21 10.58
C ASN A 592 50.44 18.73 10.68
N LEU A 593 50.24 17.93 9.62
CA LEU A 593 50.64 16.52 9.62
C LEU A 593 52.09 16.27 9.13
N PHE A 594 52.75 17.29 8.53
CA PHE A 594 54.11 17.15 7.98
C PHE A 594 55.20 17.91 8.72
N SER A 595 54.85 18.61 9.85
CA SER A 595 55.84 19.39 10.61
C SER A 595 56.36 18.75 11.91
N LYS A 596 56.08 17.46 12.16
CA LYS A 596 56.66 16.72 13.29
C LYS A 596 57.41 15.49 12.85
N LYS A 597 58.48 15.66 12.08
CA LYS A 597 59.63 14.73 12.01
C LYS A 597 60.86 15.54 11.59
N GLY A 598 61.69 15.85 12.56
CA GLY A 598 62.97 16.53 12.35
C GLY A 598 63.40 17.24 13.63
N GLY A 599 63.92 16.52 14.59
CA GLY A 599 64.54 17.02 15.80
C GLY A 599 64.84 15.86 16.74
#